data_c92177dbbbdd08e506f2f275bcda61b9
#
_entry.id   c92177dbbbdd08e506f2f275bcda61b9
#
_cell.length_a   1.000
_cell.length_b   1.000
_cell.length_c   1.000
_cell.angle_alpha   90.00
_cell.angle_beta   90.00
_cell.angle_gamma   90.00
#
_symmetry.space_group_name_H-M   'P 1'
#
loop_
_entity.id
_entity.type
_entity.pdbx_description
1 polymer ?
#
loop_
_entity_poly.entity_id
_entity_poly.type
_entity_poly.pdbx_seq_one_letter_code
_entity_poly.pdbx_strand_id
1 'polypeptide(L)'
;MEDLAVQAEELGLSSFWVYDTPMVHGDPFAALALCAKATSRIKLGVGVTSPTLRSIPAAASGFASLNALAPGRIICGVGTGNSARRTLGMPPTKSAELETFTASLQDLSAGRPISYREGVRVSDIQFLHAGPQQLPTDPIEFVVAAQGLKSAAIAGRRRTGLLSFAILDPDAWRAFQRARLEAADGPVVGDSYLTTSLCVLGEGEDPHGDAVRDAIGHTVLSFLVFAADKPSFAEVLGPEEREAVQRFLTQRGTTGTAPDRFRRLYTNYLGRIDPTERDLILPSLIDKLALVGTRDNLLRRIAALEAAGVDELVIQPVVDPPTELAELAKLTA
;
A
#
# COMPACT_ATOMS: atom_id res chain seq x y z
N MET A 1 11.45 -5.82 -12.35
CA MET A 1 10.71 -6.30 -11.15
C MET A 1 11.32 -7.58 -10.61
N GLU A 2 11.48 -8.61 -11.43
CA GLU A 2 12.11 -9.88 -11.06
C GLU A 2 13.48 -9.66 -10.43
N ASP A 3 14.40 -8.96 -11.11
CA ASP A 3 15.76 -8.68 -10.60
C ASP A 3 15.74 -7.92 -9.27
N LEU A 4 14.80 -6.99 -9.08
CA LEU A 4 14.66 -6.25 -7.83
C LEU A 4 14.15 -7.15 -6.69
N ALA A 5 13.26 -8.10 -6.97
CA ALA A 5 12.81 -9.05 -5.96
C ALA A 5 13.94 -10.01 -5.55
N VAL A 6 14.77 -10.47 -6.50
CA VAL A 6 15.98 -11.26 -6.24
C VAL A 6 16.96 -10.46 -5.38
N GLN A 7 17.26 -9.22 -5.75
CA GLN A 7 18.14 -8.35 -4.97
C GLN A 7 17.60 -8.12 -3.55
N ALA A 8 16.30 -7.86 -3.40
CA ALA A 8 15.67 -7.70 -2.09
C ALA A 8 15.83 -8.96 -1.22
N GLU A 9 15.64 -10.16 -1.81
CA GLU A 9 15.86 -11.43 -1.11
C GLU A 9 17.33 -11.66 -0.74
N GLU A 10 18.27 -11.32 -1.62
CA GLU A 10 19.71 -11.43 -1.37
C GLU A 10 20.18 -10.48 -0.26
N LEU A 11 19.58 -9.31 -0.19
CA LEU A 11 19.83 -8.31 0.86
C LEU A 11 19.15 -8.67 2.20
N GLY A 12 18.35 -9.76 2.26
CA GLY A 12 17.68 -10.21 3.47
C GLY A 12 16.41 -9.45 3.82
N LEU A 13 15.83 -8.71 2.88
CA LEU A 13 14.54 -8.04 3.09
C LEU A 13 13.41 -9.08 3.20
N SER A 14 12.42 -8.81 4.03
CA SER A 14 11.36 -9.76 4.41
C SER A 14 10.24 -9.86 3.39
N SER A 15 9.90 -8.77 2.69
CA SER A 15 8.81 -8.76 1.72
C SER A 15 9.07 -7.87 0.51
N PHE A 16 8.41 -8.20 -0.60
CA PHE A 16 8.42 -7.44 -1.85
C PHE A 16 6.97 -7.21 -2.31
N TRP A 17 6.62 -5.94 -2.56
CA TRP A 17 5.25 -5.53 -2.82
C TRP A 17 5.06 -4.91 -4.19
N VAL A 18 3.91 -5.17 -4.81
CA VAL A 18 3.50 -4.51 -6.06
C VAL A 18 2.10 -3.90 -5.92
N TYR A 19 1.88 -2.78 -6.60
CA TYR A 19 0.60 -2.09 -6.62
C TYR A 19 -0.37 -2.74 -7.61
N ASP A 20 -1.65 -2.84 -7.24
CA ASP A 20 -2.76 -3.14 -8.17
C ASP A 20 -3.47 -1.82 -8.51
N THR A 21 -2.83 -1.02 -9.38
CA THR A 21 -3.35 0.28 -9.83
C THR A 21 -3.33 0.30 -11.36
N PRO A 22 -4.38 -0.23 -12.01
CA PRO A 22 -4.50 -0.20 -13.46
C PRO A 22 -4.33 1.21 -14.02
N MET A 23 -3.79 1.34 -15.23
CA MET A 23 -3.46 2.60 -15.94
C MET A 23 -2.28 3.38 -15.35
N VAL A 24 -1.74 2.96 -14.20
CA VAL A 24 -0.48 3.48 -13.63
C VAL A 24 0.61 2.41 -13.71
N HIS A 25 0.29 1.19 -13.29
CA HIS A 25 1.22 0.06 -13.27
C HIS A 25 0.70 -1.11 -14.12
N GLY A 26 1.60 -2.05 -14.44
CA GLY A 26 1.25 -3.32 -15.06
C GLY A 26 0.47 -4.25 -14.10
N ASP A 27 0.06 -5.41 -14.60
CA ASP A 27 -0.70 -6.39 -13.81
C ASP A 27 0.17 -6.99 -12.70
N PRO A 28 -0.26 -6.87 -11.41
CA PRO A 28 0.53 -7.34 -10.28
C PRO A 28 0.66 -8.86 -10.24
N PHE A 29 -0.33 -9.61 -10.72
CA PHE A 29 -0.28 -11.08 -10.72
C PHE A 29 0.75 -11.61 -11.71
N ALA A 30 0.86 -10.98 -12.89
CA ALA A 30 1.91 -11.31 -13.86
C ALA A 30 3.30 -10.99 -13.29
N ALA A 31 3.49 -9.82 -12.68
CA ALA A 31 4.75 -9.42 -12.07
C ALA A 31 5.14 -10.35 -10.91
N LEU A 32 4.22 -10.62 -9.99
CA LEU A 32 4.49 -11.50 -8.84
C LEU A 32 4.72 -12.96 -9.23
N ALA A 33 4.12 -13.45 -10.32
CA ALA A 33 4.40 -14.80 -10.82
C ALA A 33 5.87 -14.95 -11.25
N LEU A 34 6.45 -13.92 -11.88
CA LEU A 34 7.88 -13.89 -12.21
C LEU A 34 8.73 -13.83 -10.94
N CYS A 35 8.41 -12.93 -10.02
CA CYS A 35 9.10 -12.84 -8.73
C CYS A 35 9.03 -14.16 -7.94
N ALA A 36 7.87 -14.83 -7.92
CA ALA A 36 7.69 -16.11 -7.24
C ALA A 36 8.59 -17.22 -7.78
N LYS A 37 8.85 -17.19 -9.11
CA LYS A 37 9.76 -18.17 -9.77
C LYS A 37 11.22 -17.85 -9.52
N ALA A 38 11.57 -16.58 -9.36
CA ALA A 38 12.94 -16.12 -9.21
C ALA A 38 13.44 -16.12 -7.75
N THR A 39 12.52 -16.17 -6.77
CA THR A 39 12.82 -16.08 -5.34
C THR A 39 12.36 -17.32 -4.58
N SER A 40 12.86 -17.53 -3.37
CA SER A 40 12.60 -18.73 -2.59
C SER A 40 12.11 -18.48 -1.15
N ARG A 41 12.34 -17.31 -0.59
CA ARG A 41 12.08 -16.96 0.83
C ARG A 41 11.25 -15.72 1.02
N ILE A 42 11.52 -14.66 0.25
CA ILE A 42 10.88 -13.36 0.42
C ILE A 42 9.36 -13.46 0.24
N LYS A 43 8.60 -12.85 1.12
CA LYS A 43 7.15 -12.74 0.97
C LYS A 43 6.80 -11.83 -0.21
N LEU A 44 5.71 -12.11 -0.92
CA LEU A 44 5.29 -11.42 -2.13
C LEU A 44 3.88 -10.85 -1.92
N GLY A 45 3.75 -9.53 -1.91
CA GLY A 45 2.53 -8.83 -1.55
C GLY A 45 1.88 -8.05 -2.71
N VAL A 46 0.55 -8.08 -2.78
CA VAL A 46 -0.23 -7.09 -3.54
C VAL A 46 -0.66 -5.97 -2.60
N GLY A 47 -0.19 -4.77 -2.84
CA GLY A 47 -0.46 -3.64 -1.93
C GLY A 47 -1.16 -2.45 -2.61
N VAL A 48 -2.46 -2.49 -2.79
CA VAL A 48 -3.53 -3.41 -2.45
C VAL A 48 -4.48 -3.62 -3.64
N THR A 49 -5.09 -4.80 -3.72
CA THR A 49 -6.23 -5.00 -4.64
C THR A 49 -7.54 -4.45 -4.04
N SER A 50 -8.60 -4.41 -4.85
CA SER A 50 -9.87 -3.78 -4.47
C SER A 50 -11.06 -4.50 -5.10
N PRO A 51 -12.25 -4.47 -4.46
CA PRO A 51 -13.46 -5.17 -4.90
C PRO A 51 -13.86 -4.95 -6.36
N THR A 52 -13.50 -3.82 -6.96
CA THR A 52 -13.95 -3.44 -8.30
C THR A 52 -12.87 -3.53 -9.37
N LEU A 53 -11.66 -3.90 -9.00
CA LEU A 53 -10.57 -4.13 -9.96
C LEU A 53 -10.67 -5.53 -10.57
N ARG A 54 -11.09 -6.49 -9.76
CA ARG A 54 -11.27 -7.88 -10.15
C ARG A 54 -12.55 -8.43 -9.52
N SER A 55 -13.25 -9.31 -10.22
CA SER A 55 -14.32 -10.07 -9.58
C SER A 55 -13.76 -10.98 -8.49
N ILE A 56 -14.54 -11.31 -7.49
CA ILE A 56 -14.13 -12.20 -6.38
C ILE A 56 -13.54 -13.51 -6.91
N PRO A 57 -14.20 -14.23 -7.86
CA PRO A 57 -13.64 -15.48 -8.39
C PRO A 57 -12.28 -15.28 -9.08
N ALA A 58 -12.14 -14.21 -9.87
CA ALA A 58 -10.88 -13.94 -10.57
C ALA A 58 -9.75 -13.58 -9.60
N ALA A 59 -10.04 -12.79 -8.56
CA ALA A 59 -9.05 -12.46 -7.53
C ALA A 59 -8.65 -13.72 -6.75
N ALA A 60 -9.60 -14.52 -6.28
CA ALA A 60 -9.33 -15.76 -5.55
C ALA A 60 -8.48 -16.73 -6.38
N SER A 61 -8.81 -16.93 -7.66
CA SER A 61 -8.03 -17.77 -8.58
C SER A 61 -6.62 -17.23 -8.78
N GLY A 62 -6.45 -15.90 -8.93
CA GLY A 62 -5.14 -15.27 -9.06
C GLY A 62 -4.26 -15.50 -7.84
N PHE A 63 -4.77 -15.26 -6.63
CA PHE A 63 -4.03 -15.50 -5.38
C PHE A 63 -3.73 -16.98 -5.15
N ALA A 64 -4.65 -17.88 -5.47
CA ALA A 64 -4.40 -19.32 -5.41
C ALA A 64 -3.27 -19.75 -6.36
N SER A 65 -3.25 -19.20 -7.57
CA SER A 65 -2.18 -19.46 -8.56
C SER A 65 -0.83 -18.95 -8.08
N LEU A 66 -0.77 -17.73 -7.51
CA LEU A 66 0.45 -17.19 -6.94
C LEU A 66 0.93 -18.04 -5.75
N ASN A 67 0.00 -18.46 -4.88
CA ASN A 67 0.36 -19.28 -3.73
C ASN A 67 0.83 -20.70 -4.13
N ALA A 68 0.36 -21.23 -5.25
CA ALA A 68 0.89 -22.47 -5.82
C ALA A 68 2.33 -22.31 -6.35
N LEU A 69 2.72 -21.11 -6.81
CA LEU A 69 4.08 -20.80 -7.24
C LEU A 69 5.02 -20.49 -6.06
N ALA A 70 4.50 -19.89 -5.01
CA ALA A 70 5.22 -19.44 -3.82
C ALA A 70 4.45 -19.80 -2.54
N PRO A 71 4.38 -21.10 -2.16
CA PRO A 71 3.56 -21.57 -1.04
C PRO A 71 3.90 -20.85 0.27
N GLY A 72 2.87 -20.31 0.95
CA GLY A 72 3.01 -19.62 2.23
C GLY A 72 3.73 -18.28 2.20
N ARG A 73 4.11 -17.78 1.02
CA ARG A 73 4.82 -16.51 0.85
C ARG A 73 3.93 -15.38 0.29
N ILE A 74 2.66 -15.62 0.06
CA ILE A 74 1.77 -14.65 -0.59
C ILE A 74 1.02 -13.81 0.43
N ILE A 75 1.04 -12.49 0.22
CA ILE A 75 0.28 -11.52 1.01
C ILE A 75 -0.79 -10.90 0.11
N CYS A 76 -2.05 -11.07 0.51
CA CYS A 76 -3.21 -10.46 -0.13
C CYS A 76 -3.57 -9.16 0.60
N GLY A 77 -3.04 -8.05 0.14
CA GLY A 77 -3.48 -6.74 0.61
C GLY A 77 -4.78 -6.32 -0.08
N VAL A 78 -5.76 -5.90 0.72
CA VAL A 78 -7.07 -5.46 0.24
C VAL A 78 -7.38 -4.05 0.72
N GLY A 79 -7.98 -3.24 -0.15
CA GLY A 79 -8.33 -1.86 0.17
C GLY A 79 -9.55 -1.37 -0.61
N THR A 80 -9.99 -0.15 -0.33
CA THR A 80 -11.12 0.48 -1.04
C THR A 80 -10.78 0.89 -2.47
N GLY A 81 -9.52 0.75 -2.90
CA GLY A 81 -9.05 1.17 -4.21
C GLY A 81 -8.98 2.68 -4.37
N ASN A 82 -8.60 3.42 -3.33
CA ASN A 82 -8.57 4.89 -3.40
C ASN A 82 -7.83 5.38 -4.66
N SER A 83 -6.54 5.07 -4.81
CA SER A 83 -5.77 5.47 -6.00
C SER A 83 -6.24 4.74 -7.26
N ALA A 84 -6.37 3.41 -7.19
CA ALA A 84 -6.68 2.57 -8.34
C ALA A 84 -8.02 2.89 -9.01
N ARG A 85 -9.01 3.36 -8.26
CA ARG A 85 -10.30 3.79 -8.82
C ARG A 85 -10.30 5.25 -9.25
N ARG A 86 -9.61 6.11 -8.52
CA ARG A 86 -9.54 7.54 -8.85
C ARG A 86 -8.75 7.79 -10.13
N THR A 87 -7.75 6.99 -10.43
CA THR A 87 -7.05 7.01 -11.74
C THR A 87 -7.98 6.68 -12.92
N LEU A 88 -9.12 6.04 -12.64
CA LEU A 88 -10.19 5.78 -13.61
C LEU A 88 -11.33 6.82 -13.56
N GLY A 89 -11.19 7.87 -12.74
CA GLY A 89 -12.25 8.86 -12.51
C GLY A 89 -13.40 8.35 -11.64
N MET A 90 -13.22 7.25 -10.91
CA MET A 90 -14.25 6.60 -10.08
C MET A 90 -13.98 6.81 -8.58
N PRO A 91 -15.03 6.90 -7.73
CA PRO A 91 -14.83 6.97 -6.29
C PRO A 91 -14.34 5.63 -5.73
N PRO A 92 -13.66 5.62 -4.56
CA PRO A 92 -13.34 4.40 -3.83
C PRO A 92 -14.58 3.59 -3.50
N THR A 93 -14.42 2.28 -3.31
CA THR A 93 -15.52 1.40 -2.86
C THR A 93 -15.89 1.69 -1.40
N LYS A 94 -17.10 1.30 -1.02
CA LYS A 94 -17.58 1.44 0.35
C LYS A 94 -16.89 0.44 1.28
N SER A 95 -16.78 0.79 2.56
CA SER A 95 -16.18 -0.08 3.59
C SER A 95 -16.89 -1.44 3.69
N ALA A 96 -18.21 -1.49 3.54
CA ALA A 96 -18.97 -2.76 3.54
C ALA A 96 -18.60 -3.66 2.36
N GLU A 97 -18.36 -3.10 1.18
CA GLU A 97 -17.92 -3.86 0.00
C GLU A 97 -16.50 -4.41 0.21
N LEU A 98 -15.60 -3.60 0.79
CA LEU A 98 -14.27 -4.06 1.18
C LEU A 98 -14.34 -5.24 2.16
N GLU A 99 -15.16 -5.14 3.20
CA GLU A 99 -15.30 -6.19 4.21
C GLU A 99 -15.86 -7.49 3.61
N THR A 100 -16.89 -7.39 2.76
CA THR A 100 -17.46 -8.55 2.03
C THR A 100 -16.44 -9.18 1.09
N PHE A 101 -15.70 -8.36 0.34
CA PHE A 101 -14.66 -8.84 -0.57
C PHE A 101 -13.56 -9.60 0.19
N THR A 102 -13.07 -9.02 1.29
CA THR A 102 -12.06 -9.66 2.14
C THR A 102 -12.54 -11.00 2.69
N ALA A 103 -13.76 -11.03 3.25
CA ALA A 103 -14.37 -12.27 3.76
C ALA A 103 -14.45 -13.34 2.66
N SER A 104 -14.96 -12.95 1.48
CA SER A 104 -15.12 -13.88 0.36
C SER A 104 -13.77 -14.46 -0.12
N LEU A 105 -12.72 -13.65 -0.18
CA LEU A 105 -11.39 -14.13 -0.54
C LEU A 105 -10.83 -15.09 0.52
N GLN A 106 -11.01 -14.78 1.81
CA GLN A 106 -10.62 -15.65 2.91
C GLN A 106 -11.34 -17.00 2.87
N ASP A 107 -12.66 -16.97 2.61
CA ASP A 107 -13.46 -18.19 2.55
C ASP A 107 -13.09 -19.07 1.35
N LEU A 108 -12.98 -18.49 0.16
CA LEU A 108 -12.55 -19.23 -1.03
C LEU A 108 -11.13 -19.79 -0.87
N SER A 109 -10.20 -19.02 -0.32
CA SER A 109 -8.83 -19.46 -0.06
C SER A 109 -8.76 -20.61 0.97
N ALA A 110 -9.77 -20.72 1.84
CA ALA A 110 -9.90 -21.81 2.80
C ALA A 110 -10.78 -22.98 2.28
N GLY A 111 -11.14 -22.96 0.98
CA GLY A 111 -11.97 -23.98 0.35
C GLY A 111 -13.43 -23.95 0.74
N ARG A 112 -13.89 -22.87 1.39
CA ARG A 112 -15.30 -22.73 1.78
C ARG A 112 -16.13 -22.10 0.66
N PRO A 113 -17.42 -22.49 0.50
CA PRO A 113 -18.31 -21.85 -0.46
C PRO A 113 -18.68 -20.44 0.01
N ILE A 114 -18.96 -19.57 -0.96
CA ILE A 114 -19.49 -18.23 -0.73
C ILE A 114 -20.74 -18.00 -1.59
N SER A 115 -21.66 -17.16 -1.12
CA SER A 115 -22.75 -16.65 -1.94
C SER A 115 -22.21 -15.50 -2.82
N TYR A 116 -22.16 -15.71 -4.12
CA TYR A 116 -21.66 -14.77 -5.12
C TYR A 116 -22.81 -14.16 -5.93
N ARG A 117 -22.78 -12.85 -6.07
CA ARG A 117 -23.78 -12.09 -6.82
C ARG A 117 -23.15 -11.42 -8.05
N GLU A 118 -23.81 -11.63 -9.19
CA GLU A 118 -23.50 -10.92 -10.42
C GLU A 118 -24.79 -10.36 -11.03
N GLY A 119 -24.94 -9.06 -10.99
CA GLY A 119 -26.20 -8.40 -11.33
C GLY A 119 -27.34 -8.86 -10.42
N VAL A 120 -28.37 -9.45 -11.03
CA VAL A 120 -29.54 -9.98 -10.32
C VAL A 120 -29.41 -11.46 -9.93
N ARG A 121 -28.40 -12.15 -10.44
CA ARG A 121 -28.17 -13.58 -10.17
C ARG A 121 -27.36 -13.76 -8.90
N VAL A 122 -27.74 -14.76 -8.12
CA VAL A 122 -27.00 -15.19 -6.92
C VAL A 122 -26.78 -16.70 -7.05
N SER A 123 -25.55 -17.15 -6.74
CA SER A 123 -25.19 -18.56 -6.76
C SER A 123 -24.13 -18.82 -5.70
N ASP A 124 -24.13 -20.00 -5.11
CA ASP A 124 -23.03 -20.43 -4.25
C ASP A 124 -21.90 -20.95 -5.13
N ILE A 125 -20.70 -20.41 -4.89
CA ILE A 125 -19.50 -20.77 -5.63
C ILE A 125 -18.37 -21.19 -4.68
N GLN A 126 -17.54 -22.11 -5.16
CA GLN A 126 -16.28 -22.53 -4.50
C GLN A 126 -15.30 -23.03 -5.57
N PHE A 127 -14.08 -23.31 -5.20
CA PHE A 127 -13.16 -24.05 -6.08
C PHE A 127 -13.71 -25.47 -6.31
N LEU A 128 -13.88 -25.85 -7.58
CA LEU A 128 -14.51 -27.13 -7.96
C LEU A 128 -13.54 -28.32 -7.88
N HIS A 129 -12.25 -28.04 -7.89
CA HIS A 129 -11.22 -29.06 -7.79
C HIS A 129 -10.36 -28.83 -6.54
N ALA A 130 -10.12 -29.90 -5.79
CA ALA A 130 -9.17 -29.89 -4.70
C ALA A 130 -7.76 -30.20 -5.25
N GLY A 131 -6.82 -29.30 -5.06
CA GLY A 131 -5.43 -29.50 -5.45
C GLY A 131 -4.59 -28.28 -5.10
N PRO A 132 -3.27 -28.44 -5.01
CA PRO A 132 -2.37 -27.35 -4.58
C PRO A 132 -2.39 -26.13 -5.52
N GLN A 133 -2.91 -26.28 -6.73
CA GLN A 133 -3.05 -25.20 -7.70
C GLN A 133 -4.38 -24.41 -7.56
N GLN A 134 -5.37 -24.95 -6.86
CA GLN A 134 -6.68 -24.35 -6.69
C GLN A 134 -7.05 -24.09 -5.23
N LEU A 135 -6.58 -24.95 -4.32
CA LEU A 135 -6.74 -24.73 -2.89
C LEU A 135 -5.35 -24.62 -2.26
N PRO A 136 -4.98 -23.44 -1.77
CA PRO A 136 -3.69 -23.27 -1.11
C PRO A 136 -3.56 -24.23 0.07
N THR A 137 -2.52 -25.04 0.08
CA THR A 137 -2.17 -25.89 1.24
C THR A 137 -1.54 -25.06 2.34
N ASP A 138 -0.90 -23.96 1.97
CA ASP A 138 -0.27 -23.00 2.87
C ASP A 138 -1.11 -21.73 2.94
N PRO A 139 -1.25 -21.12 4.12
CA PRO A 139 -2.12 -19.96 4.28
C PRO A 139 -1.60 -18.76 3.51
N ILE A 140 -2.52 -18.04 2.86
CA ILE A 140 -2.29 -16.70 2.34
C ILE A 140 -2.44 -15.73 3.50
N GLU A 141 -1.48 -14.84 3.68
CA GLU A 141 -1.60 -13.73 4.63
C GLU A 141 -2.55 -12.67 4.06
N PHE A 142 -3.50 -12.20 4.88
CA PHE A 142 -4.41 -11.13 4.51
C PHE A 142 -4.12 -9.87 5.31
N VAL A 143 -4.07 -8.71 4.62
CA VAL A 143 -3.94 -7.40 5.26
C VAL A 143 -4.97 -6.43 4.69
N VAL A 144 -5.53 -5.60 5.56
CA VAL A 144 -6.51 -4.56 5.18
C VAL A 144 -5.84 -3.20 5.20
N ALA A 145 -5.99 -2.44 4.10
CA ALA A 145 -5.51 -1.07 4.04
C ALA A 145 -6.28 -0.17 5.01
N ALA A 146 -5.57 0.44 5.95
CA ALA A 146 -6.13 1.29 6.99
C ALA A 146 -5.51 2.68 6.98
N GLN A 147 -6.35 3.69 6.72
CA GLN A 147 -6.04 5.12 6.86
C GLN A 147 -6.89 5.77 7.96
N GLY A 148 -7.49 4.97 8.83
CA GLY A 148 -8.32 5.43 9.94
C GLY A 148 -9.01 4.27 10.68
N LEU A 149 -9.63 4.60 11.82
CA LEU A 149 -10.18 3.62 12.77
C LEU A 149 -11.22 2.67 12.17
N LYS A 150 -12.05 3.15 11.23
CA LYS A 150 -13.06 2.29 10.56
C LYS A 150 -12.42 1.15 9.78
N SER A 151 -11.35 1.43 9.05
CA SER A 151 -10.63 0.39 8.29
C SER A 151 -9.85 -0.55 9.22
N ALA A 152 -9.26 -0.02 10.29
CA ALA A 152 -8.61 -0.83 11.32
C ALA A 152 -9.60 -1.78 12.01
N ALA A 153 -10.83 -1.32 12.29
CA ALA A 153 -11.89 -2.17 12.83
C ALA A 153 -12.32 -3.29 11.83
N ILE A 154 -12.32 -3.02 10.51
CA ILE A 154 -12.54 -4.08 9.50
C ILE A 154 -11.43 -5.14 9.59
N ALA A 155 -10.17 -4.73 9.68
CA ALA A 155 -9.06 -5.67 9.87
C ALA A 155 -9.27 -6.55 11.11
N GLY A 156 -9.76 -5.97 12.21
CA GLY A 156 -10.12 -6.71 13.42
C GLY A 156 -11.20 -7.75 13.18
N ARG A 157 -12.36 -7.35 12.64
CA ARG A 157 -13.47 -8.29 12.34
C ARG A 157 -13.07 -9.38 11.34
N ARG A 158 -12.14 -9.08 10.45
CA ARG A 158 -11.59 -10.06 9.49
C ARG A 158 -10.38 -10.82 10.02
N ARG A 159 -9.89 -10.46 11.22
CA ARG A 159 -8.71 -11.05 11.88
C ARG A 159 -7.48 -11.05 10.97
N THR A 160 -7.24 -9.91 10.30
CA THR A 160 -6.14 -9.70 9.35
C THR A 160 -5.10 -8.73 9.89
N GLY A 161 -3.95 -8.66 9.20
CA GLY A 161 -2.97 -7.60 9.36
C GLY A 161 -3.50 -6.23 8.90
N LEU A 162 -2.66 -5.22 9.10
CA LEU A 162 -2.90 -3.84 8.66
C LEU A 162 -1.86 -3.43 7.60
N LEU A 163 -2.27 -2.60 6.64
CA LEU A 163 -1.36 -1.88 5.76
C LEU A 163 -1.73 -0.40 5.78
N SER A 164 -0.81 0.48 6.17
CA SER A 164 -1.04 1.93 6.14
C SER A 164 -0.03 2.64 5.24
N PHE A 165 -0.41 3.79 4.70
CA PHE A 165 0.46 4.60 3.84
C PHE A 165 0.80 5.92 4.52
N ALA A 166 2.09 6.17 4.71
CA ALA A 166 2.68 7.43 5.18
C ALA A 166 2.09 7.97 6.51
N ILE A 167 1.66 7.09 7.42
CA ILE A 167 1.26 7.47 8.78
C ILE A 167 2.41 7.16 9.73
N LEU A 168 3.25 8.17 10.01
CA LEU A 168 4.44 8.05 10.84
C LEU A 168 4.20 8.42 12.31
N ASP A 169 2.96 8.68 12.70
CA ASP A 169 2.58 9.00 14.07
C ASP A 169 2.34 7.71 14.88
N PRO A 170 3.17 7.42 15.92
CA PRO A 170 2.99 6.26 16.77
C PRO A 170 1.64 6.24 17.52
N ASP A 171 1.06 7.39 17.85
CA ASP A 171 -0.23 7.46 18.54
C ASP A 171 -1.38 7.05 17.62
N ALA A 172 -1.32 7.42 16.35
CA ALA A 172 -2.25 6.93 15.33
C ALA A 172 -2.17 5.40 15.19
N TRP A 173 -0.97 4.81 15.20
CA TRP A 173 -0.79 3.37 15.15
C TRP A 173 -1.34 2.66 16.38
N ARG A 174 -1.08 3.17 17.59
CA ARG A 174 -1.70 2.64 18.82
C ARG A 174 -3.23 2.67 18.75
N ALA A 175 -3.80 3.74 18.17
CA ALA A 175 -5.24 3.84 17.97
C ALA A 175 -5.75 2.83 16.95
N PHE A 176 -5.02 2.57 15.84
CA PHE A 176 -5.36 1.53 14.87
C PHE A 176 -5.33 0.14 15.48
N GLN A 177 -4.27 -0.21 16.21
CA GLN A 177 -4.15 -1.50 16.88
C GLN A 177 -5.28 -1.71 17.90
N ARG A 178 -5.61 -0.69 18.68
CA ARG A 178 -6.73 -0.74 19.62
C ARG A 178 -8.06 -0.99 18.89
N ALA A 179 -8.37 -0.22 17.85
CA ALA A 179 -9.59 -0.40 17.08
C ALA A 179 -9.67 -1.78 16.40
N ARG A 180 -8.53 -2.32 15.96
CA ARG A 180 -8.40 -3.67 15.41
C ARG A 180 -8.72 -4.72 16.46
N LEU A 181 -8.11 -4.63 17.65
CA LEU A 181 -8.29 -5.61 18.74
C LEU A 181 -9.70 -5.56 19.33
N GLU A 182 -10.26 -4.37 19.53
CA GLU A 182 -11.62 -4.18 20.06
C GLU A 182 -12.71 -4.73 19.11
N ALA A 183 -12.47 -4.69 17.81
CA ALA A 183 -13.42 -5.19 16.81
C ALA A 183 -13.29 -6.69 16.51
N ALA A 184 -12.25 -7.35 16.99
CA ALA A 184 -12.00 -8.76 16.73
C ALA A 184 -12.86 -9.68 17.62
N ASP A 185 -13.38 -10.74 17.03
CA ASP A 185 -14.13 -11.80 17.72
C ASP A 185 -13.27 -13.03 18.07
N GLY A 186 -11.94 -12.87 18.02
CA GLY A 186 -10.95 -13.92 18.29
C GLY A 186 -9.53 -13.45 18.01
N PRO A 187 -8.54 -14.34 18.00
CA PRO A 187 -7.15 -13.98 17.75
C PRO A 187 -6.99 -13.29 16.40
N VAL A 188 -6.30 -12.16 16.41
CA VAL A 188 -5.93 -11.43 15.19
C VAL A 188 -4.60 -11.98 14.70
N VAL A 189 -4.50 -12.23 13.40
CA VAL A 189 -3.31 -12.76 12.73
C VAL A 189 -2.84 -11.81 11.64
N GLY A 190 -1.58 -11.95 11.22
CA GLY A 190 -0.97 -11.11 10.18
C GLY A 190 -0.31 -9.86 10.74
N ASP A 191 0.75 -9.46 10.05
CA ASP A 191 1.62 -8.35 10.42
C ASP A 191 1.00 -7.00 10.05
N SER A 192 1.51 -5.94 10.68
CA SER A 192 1.13 -4.55 10.43
C SER A 192 2.23 -3.86 9.65
N TYR A 193 1.90 -3.45 8.44
CA TYR A 193 2.83 -2.88 7.47
C TYR A 193 2.63 -1.37 7.34
N LEU A 194 3.73 -0.62 7.33
CA LEU A 194 3.73 0.81 7.04
C LEU A 194 4.47 1.07 5.73
N THR A 195 3.73 1.46 4.70
CA THR A 195 4.34 1.93 3.44
C THR A 195 4.72 3.40 3.55
N THR A 196 5.99 3.72 3.29
CA THR A 196 6.51 5.08 3.30
C THR A 196 7.76 5.19 2.41
N SER A 197 8.33 6.39 2.32
CA SER A 197 9.66 6.62 1.73
C SER A 197 10.71 6.80 2.80
N LEU A 198 11.93 6.43 2.47
CA LEU A 198 13.07 6.53 3.37
C LEU A 198 14.26 7.21 2.66
N CYS A 199 14.91 8.12 3.36
CA CYS A 199 16.17 8.75 2.91
C CYS A 199 17.14 8.81 4.08
N VAL A 200 18.25 8.09 3.98
CA VAL A 200 19.32 8.11 4.97
C VAL A 200 20.26 9.27 4.66
N LEU A 201 20.53 10.12 5.64
CA LEU A 201 21.38 11.28 5.53
C LEU A 201 22.75 11.05 6.18
N GLY A 202 23.79 11.59 5.57
CA GLY A 202 25.07 11.81 6.21
C GLY A 202 25.04 12.92 7.25
N GLU A 203 26.14 13.07 8.03
CA GLU A 203 26.25 14.17 8.98
C GLU A 203 26.28 15.53 8.26
N GLY A 204 25.44 16.45 8.70
CA GLY A 204 25.36 17.81 8.16
C GLY A 204 24.57 17.96 6.86
N GLU A 205 24.02 16.89 6.30
CA GLU A 205 23.13 16.98 5.14
C GLU A 205 21.78 17.61 5.51
N ASP A 206 21.26 18.43 4.60
CA ASP A 206 19.97 19.11 4.80
C ASP A 206 18.79 18.13 4.59
N PRO A 207 17.97 17.86 5.62
CA PRO A 207 16.82 16.96 5.51
C PRO A 207 15.71 17.49 4.59
N HIS A 208 15.81 18.74 4.16
CA HIS A 208 14.83 19.37 3.27
C HIS A 208 15.46 19.87 1.95
N GLY A 209 16.70 19.46 1.68
CA GLY A 209 17.43 19.81 0.46
C GLY A 209 16.87 19.17 -0.80
N ASP A 210 17.32 19.63 -1.97
CA ASP A 210 16.78 19.18 -3.26
C ASP A 210 16.98 17.67 -3.48
N ALA A 211 18.09 17.09 -3.04
CA ALA A 211 18.33 15.65 -3.13
C ALA A 211 17.29 14.83 -2.36
N VAL A 212 16.90 15.30 -1.16
CA VAL A 212 15.84 14.68 -0.38
C VAL A 212 14.49 14.83 -1.08
N ARG A 213 14.18 16.03 -1.56
CA ARG A 213 12.94 16.28 -2.30
C ARG A 213 12.81 15.39 -3.53
N ASP A 214 13.89 15.17 -4.25
CA ASP A 214 13.90 14.24 -5.39
C ASP A 214 13.68 12.79 -4.95
N ALA A 215 14.31 12.35 -3.87
CA ALA A 215 14.22 10.99 -3.38
C ALA A 215 12.83 10.63 -2.86
N ILE A 216 12.19 11.51 -2.06
CA ILE A 216 10.92 11.19 -1.38
C ILE A 216 9.71 11.96 -1.92
N GLY A 217 9.90 12.86 -2.87
CA GLY A 217 8.86 13.77 -3.35
C GLY A 217 7.64 13.06 -3.93
N HIS A 218 7.80 11.86 -4.50
CA HIS A 218 6.70 11.04 -4.98
C HIS A 218 5.67 10.70 -3.87
N THR A 219 6.12 10.51 -2.63
CA THR A 219 5.24 10.29 -1.48
C THR A 219 4.47 11.56 -1.14
N VAL A 220 5.14 12.71 -1.12
CA VAL A 220 4.49 14.02 -0.88
C VAL A 220 3.50 14.35 -1.99
N LEU A 221 3.87 14.18 -3.26
CA LEU A 221 2.94 14.43 -4.38
C LEU A 221 1.73 13.51 -4.35
N SER A 222 1.89 12.24 -3.99
CA SER A 222 0.74 11.33 -3.85
C SER A 222 -0.20 11.74 -2.72
N PHE A 223 0.33 12.32 -1.65
CA PHE A 223 -0.46 12.94 -0.59
C PHE A 223 -1.20 14.20 -1.09
N LEU A 224 -0.56 15.08 -1.88
CA LEU A 224 -1.21 16.25 -2.48
C LEU A 224 -2.34 15.84 -3.43
N VAL A 225 -2.15 14.79 -4.25
CA VAL A 225 -3.21 14.19 -5.08
C VAL A 225 -4.39 13.75 -4.21
N PHE A 226 -4.11 13.06 -3.11
CA PHE A 226 -5.15 12.59 -2.19
C PHE A 226 -5.90 13.76 -1.54
N ALA A 227 -5.17 14.78 -1.07
CA ALA A 227 -5.74 15.98 -0.46
C ALA A 227 -6.61 16.78 -1.45
N ALA A 228 -6.16 16.89 -2.72
CA ALA A 228 -6.88 17.55 -3.79
C ALA A 228 -8.20 16.86 -4.15
N ASP A 229 -8.26 15.53 -3.99
CA ASP A 229 -9.42 14.71 -4.32
C ASP A 229 -10.39 14.51 -3.14
N LYS A 230 -9.98 14.88 -1.94
CA LYS A 230 -10.77 14.72 -0.71
C LYS A 230 -10.79 16.04 0.07
N PRO A 231 -11.71 16.97 -0.25
CA PRO A 231 -11.76 18.31 0.35
C PRO A 231 -11.80 18.32 1.89
N SER A 232 -12.44 17.32 2.53
CA SER A 232 -12.46 17.19 3.99
C SER A 232 -11.07 16.96 4.60
N PHE A 233 -10.09 16.57 3.80
CA PHE A 233 -8.71 16.43 4.26
C PHE A 233 -7.99 17.77 4.37
N ALA A 234 -8.44 18.77 3.61
CA ALA A 234 -7.89 20.13 3.68
C ALA A 234 -8.11 20.80 5.05
N GLU A 235 -9.09 20.32 5.84
CA GLU A 235 -9.37 20.84 7.19
C GLU A 235 -8.24 20.53 8.19
N VAL A 236 -7.49 19.44 7.98
CA VAL A 236 -6.39 19.02 8.86
C VAL A 236 -5.01 19.54 8.40
N LEU A 237 -4.98 20.23 7.25
CA LEU A 237 -3.75 20.81 6.70
C LEU A 237 -3.48 22.20 7.27
N GLY A 238 -2.19 22.50 7.46
CA GLY A 238 -1.73 23.85 7.77
C GLY A 238 -1.95 24.83 6.61
N PRO A 239 -1.84 26.15 6.82
CA PRO A 239 -2.03 27.14 5.77
C PRO A 239 -1.12 26.93 4.55
N GLU A 240 0.18 26.71 4.77
CA GLU A 240 1.16 26.48 3.68
C GLU A 240 0.87 25.19 2.91
N GLU A 241 0.46 24.14 3.61
CA GLU A 241 0.11 22.86 2.99
C GLU A 241 -1.14 22.99 2.11
N ARG A 242 -2.16 23.78 2.56
CA ARG A 242 -3.33 24.09 1.73
C ARG A 242 -2.94 24.88 0.49
N GLU A 243 -2.04 25.85 0.62
CA GLU A 243 -1.50 26.60 -0.51
C GLU A 243 -0.78 25.68 -1.49
N ALA A 244 0.06 24.75 -1.00
CA ALA A 244 0.72 23.74 -1.84
C ALA A 244 -0.27 22.89 -2.62
N VAL A 245 -1.38 22.46 -2.02
CA VAL A 245 -2.48 21.76 -2.74
C VAL A 245 -3.07 22.62 -3.84
N GLN A 246 -3.31 23.92 -3.60
CA GLN A 246 -3.86 24.82 -4.63
C GLN A 246 -2.86 25.07 -5.77
N ARG A 247 -1.58 25.27 -5.45
CA ARG A 247 -0.50 25.39 -6.44
C ARG A 247 -0.40 24.13 -7.29
N PHE A 248 -0.43 22.96 -6.65
CA PHE A 248 -0.43 21.66 -7.33
C PHE A 248 -1.61 21.52 -8.30
N LEU A 249 -2.84 21.84 -7.87
CA LEU A 249 -4.02 21.82 -8.73
C LEU A 249 -3.89 22.78 -9.93
N THR A 250 -3.30 23.94 -9.70
CA THR A 250 -3.09 24.95 -10.75
C THR A 250 -2.05 24.46 -11.77
N GLN A 251 -0.89 23.96 -11.30
CA GLN A 251 0.15 23.43 -12.18
C GLN A 251 -0.34 22.26 -13.03
N ARG A 252 -1.16 21.39 -12.45
CA ARG A 252 -1.77 20.26 -13.17
C ARG A 252 -2.96 20.66 -14.05
N GLY A 253 -3.37 21.94 -14.06
CA GLY A 253 -4.54 22.42 -14.80
C GLY A 253 -5.83 21.70 -14.41
N THR A 254 -5.97 21.34 -13.12
CA THR A 254 -7.05 20.49 -12.61
C THR A 254 -8.03 21.24 -11.73
N THR A 255 -8.01 22.56 -11.76
CA THR A 255 -9.01 23.42 -11.13
C THR A 255 -10.34 23.28 -11.90
N GLY A 256 -11.35 22.69 -11.26
CA GLY A 256 -12.66 22.47 -11.88
C GLY A 256 -13.05 21.00 -12.05
N THR A 257 -14.11 20.76 -12.84
CA THR A 257 -14.77 19.45 -12.98
C THR A 257 -14.63 18.84 -14.39
N ALA A 258 -13.59 19.18 -15.13
CA ALA A 258 -13.38 18.65 -16.48
C ALA A 258 -13.33 17.09 -16.47
N PRO A 259 -13.95 16.42 -17.46
CA PRO A 259 -14.02 14.95 -17.50
C PRO A 259 -12.65 14.24 -17.49
N ASP A 260 -11.61 14.92 -17.98
CA ASP A 260 -10.24 14.41 -18.02
C ASP A 260 -9.37 14.86 -16.83
N ARG A 261 -9.97 15.54 -15.83
CA ARG A 261 -9.28 16.03 -14.63
C ARG A 261 -8.42 14.96 -13.98
N PHE A 262 -8.93 13.75 -13.82
CA PHE A 262 -8.22 12.65 -13.18
C PHE A 262 -6.92 12.29 -13.92
N ARG A 263 -6.88 12.29 -15.26
CA ARG A 263 -5.66 11.98 -16.02
C ARG A 263 -4.55 12.99 -15.73
N ARG A 264 -4.86 14.27 -15.64
CA ARG A 264 -3.89 15.32 -15.31
C ARG A 264 -3.47 15.27 -13.84
N LEU A 265 -4.43 15.03 -12.94
CA LEU A 265 -4.16 14.95 -11.51
C LEU A 265 -3.21 13.78 -11.17
N TYR A 266 -3.40 12.63 -11.81
CA TYR A 266 -2.61 11.42 -11.59
C TYR A 266 -1.45 11.25 -12.59
N THR A 267 -1.09 12.28 -13.36
CA THR A 267 0.10 12.23 -14.20
C THR A 267 1.32 11.94 -13.34
N ASN A 268 2.12 10.96 -13.75
CA ASN A 268 3.35 10.56 -13.03
C ASN A 268 3.15 10.11 -11.57
N TYR A 269 1.94 9.64 -11.24
CA TYR A 269 1.57 9.22 -9.89
C TYR A 269 2.48 8.12 -9.37
N LEU A 270 3.06 8.31 -8.16
CA LEU A 270 4.05 7.43 -7.54
C LEU A 270 5.32 7.21 -8.37
N GLY A 271 5.55 8.04 -9.38
CA GLY A 271 6.76 8.06 -10.18
C GLY A 271 7.73 9.15 -9.72
N ARG A 272 8.87 9.23 -10.42
CA ARG A 272 9.87 10.27 -10.18
C ARG A 272 9.23 11.65 -10.37
N ILE A 273 9.50 12.60 -9.46
CA ILE A 273 8.93 13.95 -9.55
C ILE A 273 9.51 14.72 -10.74
N ASP A 274 8.72 15.66 -11.29
CA ASP A 274 9.25 16.67 -12.20
C ASP A 274 10.00 17.72 -11.39
N PRO A 275 11.19 18.18 -11.82
CA PRO A 275 11.94 19.24 -11.12
C PRO A 275 11.13 20.51 -10.83
N THR A 276 10.14 20.83 -11.68
CA THR A 276 9.24 21.97 -11.48
C THR A 276 8.25 21.80 -10.31
N GLU A 277 8.15 20.59 -9.78
CA GLU A 277 7.27 20.25 -8.64
C GLU A 277 8.02 20.28 -7.29
N ARG A 278 9.35 20.46 -7.28
CA ARG A 278 10.15 20.49 -6.04
C ARG A 278 9.65 21.48 -5.00
N ASP A 279 9.19 22.65 -5.44
CA ASP A 279 8.65 23.69 -4.55
C ASP A 279 7.33 23.34 -3.86
N LEU A 280 6.69 22.24 -4.29
CA LEU A 280 5.51 21.67 -3.64
C LEU A 280 5.87 20.72 -2.51
N ILE A 281 7.12 20.26 -2.46
CA ILE A 281 7.63 19.33 -1.45
C ILE A 281 8.05 20.13 -0.22
N LEU A 282 7.07 20.49 0.59
CA LEU A 282 7.30 21.32 1.78
C LEU A 282 8.04 20.54 2.88
N PRO A 283 8.92 21.20 3.66
CA PRO A 283 9.55 20.61 4.83
C PRO A 283 8.55 19.93 5.79
N SER A 284 7.44 20.59 6.09
CA SER A 284 6.40 20.04 6.97
C SER A 284 5.77 18.76 6.44
N LEU A 285 5.67 18.59 5.12
CA LEU A 285 5.15 17.36 4.49
C LEU A 285 6.21 16.26 4.46
N ILE A 286 7.48 16.60 4.26
CA ILE A 286 8.59 15.65 4.39
C ILE A 286 8.58 15.02 5.78
N ASP A 287 8.58 15.86 6.82
CA ASP A 287 8.63 15.41 8.22
C ASP A 287 7.43 14.53 8.61
N LYS A 288 6.25 14.82 8.04
CA LYS A 288 5.01 14.07 8.31
C LYS A 288 4.90 12.75 7.56
N LEU A 289 5.45 12.65 6.35
CA LEU A 289 5.12 11.58 5.40
C LEU A 289 6.27 10.64 5.07
N ALA A 290 7.53 11.02 5.39
CA ALA A 290 8.71 10.24 5.04
C ALA A 290 9.68 10.07 6.23
N LEU A 291 10.41 8.99 6.21
CA LEU A 291 11.51 8.73 7.12
C LEU A 291 12.78 9.32 6.53
N VAL A 292 13.12 10.54 6.95
CA VAL A 292 14.33 11.26 6.52
C VAL A 292 15.17 11.58 7.74
N GLY A 293 16.48 11.32 7.68
CA GLY A 293 17.42 11.65 8.76
C GLY A 293 18.66 10.77 8.78
N THR A 294 19.54 11.05 9.74
CA THR A 294 20.72 10.19 9.99
C THR A 294 20.28 8.80 10.47
N ARG A 295 21.16 7.81 10.32
CA ARG A 295 20.90 6.43 10.74
C ARG A 295 20.34 6.37 12.17
N ASP A 296 20.95 7.03 13.12
CA ASP A 296 20.53 7.02 14.53
C ASP A 296 19.16 7.67 14.74
N ASN A 297 18.85 8.73 14.00
CA ASN A 297 17.54 9.35 14.03
C ASN A 297 16.46 8.40 13.49
N LEU A 298 16.73 7.77 12.35
CA LEU A 298 15.81 6.82 11.70
C LEU A 298 15.55 5.62 12.59
N LEU A 299 16.58 5.01 13.20
CA LEU A 299 16.41 3.87 14.09
C LEU A 299 15.55 4.19 15.32
N ARG A 300 15.71 5.40 15.90
CA ARG A 300 14.82 5.83 17.01
C ARG A 300 13.36 5.99 16.56
N ARG A 301 13.13 6.57 15.37
CA ARG A 301 11.78 6.72 14.81
C ARG A 301 11.14 5.37 14.49
N ILE A 302 11.92 4.46 13.91
CA ILE A 302 11.50 3.09 13.61
C ILE A 302 11.13 2.34 14.89
N ALA A 303 11.98 2.39 15.92
CA ALA A 303 11.71 1.76 17.21
C ALA A 303 10.43 2.30 17.88
N ALA A 304 10.11 3.59 17.70
CA ALA A 304 8.87 4.17 18.21
C ALA A 304 7.63 3.64 17.46
N LEU A 305 7.73 3.41 16.14
CA LEU A 305 6.68 2.81 15.32
C LEU A 305 6.50 1.33 15.66
N GLU A 306 7.59 0.59 15.83
CA GLU A 306 7.57 -0.81 16.28
C GLU A 306 6.87 -0.95 17.64
N ALA A 307 7.24 -0.10 18.62
CA ALA A 307 6.58 -0.06 19.92
C ALA A 307 5.08 0.35 19.86
N ALA A 308 4.65 0.93 18.75
CA ALA A 308 3.26 1.28 18.47
C ALA A 308 2.50 0.20 17.68
N GLY A 309 3.17 -0.90 17.31
CA GLY A 309 2.58 -2.06 16.65
C GLY A 309 2.71 -2.04 15.12
N VAL A 310 3.75 -1.42 14.59
CA VAL A 310 4.21 -1.62 13.20
C VAL A 310 5.20 -2.77 13.22
N ASP A 311 4.92 -3.82 12.47
CA ASP A 311 5.78 -5.00 12.41
C ASP A 311 6.81 -4.88 11.26
N GLU A 312 6.45 -4.22 10.16
CA GLU A 312 7.32 -4.10 8.99
C GLU A 312 7.15 -2.75 8.26
N LEU A 313 8.28 -2.18 7.82
CA LEU A 313 8.30 -1.03 6.91
C LEU A 313 8.35 -1.51 5.46
N VAL A 314 7.46 -1.00 4.64
CA VAL A 314 7.44 -1.20 3.18
C VAL A 314 7.94 0.08 2.51
N ILE A 315 9.18 0.07 2.06
CA ILE A 315 9.80 1.24 1.46
C ILE A 315 9.60 1.22 -0.05
N GLN A 316 9.20 2.36 -0.60
CA GLN A 316 9.02 2.52 -2.04
C GLN A 316 10.26 3.19 -2.67
N PRO A 317 11.14 2.44 -3.33
CA PRO A 317 12.25 3.01 -4.09
C PRO A 317 11.75 3.53 -5.45
N VAL A 318 12.18 4.72 -5.88
CA VAL A 318 11.69 5.36 -7.12
C VAL A 318 12.81 5.95 -7.97
N VAL A 319 13.86 6.52 -7.37
CA VAL A 319 14.88 7.24 -8.12
C VAL A 319 15.94 6.29 -8.68
N ASP A 320 16.49 5.43 -7.82
CA ASP A 320 17.44 4.38 -8.17
C ASP A 320 17.15 3.14 -7.31
N PRO A 321 16.13 2.35 -7.68
CA PRO A 321 15.66 1.26 -6.85
C PRO A 321 16.74 0.28 -6.38
N PRO A 322 17.72 -0.14 -7.21
CA PRO A 322 18.80 -1.00 -6.73
C PRO A 322 19.66 -0.40 -5.62
N THR A 323 20.03 0.87 -5.75
CA THR A 323 20.83 1.58 -4.74
C THR A 323 20.01 1.84 -3.47
N GLU A 324 18.75 2.25 -3.62
CA GLU A 324 17.85 2.51 -2.49
C GLU A 324 17.58 1.24 -1.66
N LEU A 325 17.43 0.07 -2.30
CA LEU A 325 17.33 -1.22 -1.60
C LEU A 325 18.60 -1.55 -0.81
N ALA A 326 19.78 -1.29 -1.39
CA ALA A 326 21.05 -1.54 -0.71
C ALA A 326 21.23 -0.62 0.50
N GLU A 327 20.82 0.65 0.43
CA GLU A 327 20.83 1.58 1.57
C GLU A 327 19.86 1.16 2.67
N LEU A 328 18.65 0.70 2.29
CA LEU A 328 17.69 0.16 3.25
C LEU A 328 18.27 -1.03 4.02
N ALA A 329 18.91 -1.97 3.32
CA ALA A 329 19.52 -3.14 3.95
C ALA A 329 20.64 -2.75 4.95
N LYS A 330 21.44 -1.71 4.65
CA LYS A 330 22.46 -1.20 5.59
C LYS A 330 21.85 -0.57 6.85
N LEU A 331 20.64 -0.05 6.77
CA LEU A 331 19.97 0.54 7.92
C LEU A 331 19.56 -0.56 8.94
N THR A 332 19.19 -1.74 8.44
CA THR A 332 18.70 -2.87 9.25
C THR A 332 19.78 -3.87 9.66
N ALA A 333 20.98 -3.76 9.09
CA ALA A 333 22.15 -4.55 9.46
C ALA A 333 22.87 -3.90 10.66
#